data_ea46e9be843f73f99740d67b9e51386f
#
_entry.id   ea46e9be843f73f99740d67b9e51386f
#
_cell.length_a   1.000
_cell.length_b   1.000
_cell.length_c   1.000
_cell.angle_alpha   90.00
_cell.angle_beta   90.00
_cell.angle_gamma   90.00
#
_symmetry.space_group_name_H-M   'P 1'
#
loop_
_entity.id
_entity.type
_entity.pdbx_description
1 polymer ?
#
loop_
_entity_poly.entity_id
_entity_poly.type
_entity_poly.pdbx_seq_one_letter_code
_entity_poly.pdbx_strand_id
1 'polypeptide(L)'
;VGSEMCIRDSEEIVQRLLEKSKEAFILALELYNRPTLKYHAESCSIFLCNAWELMLKAYLVKERGVDAIYYSDGSGKTIALADCLKKIFTNDKDPLRVNMAEIIRFRNINTHFITDEYEIFIGPFLQKSVMNYADKLLELHGESVSELIPENHLTLAVRRGAIDPDVIRAKYEPHVAEKLLKMRQFAADAAGTGEGGAAAAIYETNLRIVKKSKDADLNVYIDSDADAGIAIVKDVRDAASYYPYTKKLAVNEVLKRLAKSKTTIYHRGEKRRFNKYDFDLFIKVFQLRDDERYAYDRSTAGENATMWTYSQQAVEFIVGYLQKDPEGCLDALKRKAGK
;
A
#
# COMPACT_ATOMS: atom_id res chain seq x y z
N VAL A 1 11.35 -24.06 53.13
CA VAL A 1 10.88 -25.24 52.36
C VAL A 1 9.59 -24.92 51.62
N GLY A 2 8.61 -24.18 52.19
CA GLY A 2 7.35 -23.82 51.47
C GLY A 2 7.52 -22.78 50.36
N SER A 3 8.41 -21.80 50.50
CA SER A 3 8.60 -20.72 49.48
C SER A 3 9.35 -21.20 48.25
N GLU A 4 10.32 -22.10 48.37
CA GLU A 4 11.08 -22.62 47.23
C GLU A 4 10.24 -23.57 46.35
N MET A 5 9.31 -24.33 46.94
CA MET A 5 8.40 -25.20 46.24
C MET A 5 7.35 -24.37 45.43
N CYS A 6 6.79 -23.30 46.02
CA CYS A 6 5.89 -22.38 45.32
C CYS A 6 6.57 -21.61 44.19
N ILE A 7 7.84 -21.24 44.35
CA ILE A 7 8.62 -20.55 43.29
C ILE A 7 8.87 -21.52 42.13
N ARG A 8 9.27 -22.74 42.37
CA ARG A 8 9.51 -23.76 41.34
C ARG A 8 8.24 -24.08 40.53
N ASP A 9 7.10 -24.20 41.21
CA ASP A 9 5.81 -24.42 40.58
C ASP A 9 5.40 -23.23 39.70
N SER A 10 5.70 -22.01 40.14
CA SER A 10 5.43 -20.79 39.35
C SER A 10 6.31 -20.70 38.11
N GLU A 11 7.60 -21.03 38.19
CA GLU A 11 8.51 -21.03 37.03
C GLU A 11 8.11 -22.09 36.02
N GLU A 12 7.69 -23.27 36.45
CA GLU A 12 7.20 -24.31 35.55
C GLU A 12 5.91 -23.87 34.80
N ILE A 13 4.99 -23.21 35.51
CA ILE A 13 3.77 -22.66 34.90
C ILE A 13 4.10 -21.58 33.88
N VAL A 14 5.01 -20.66 34.19
CA VAL A 14 5.47 -19.62 33.27
C VAL A 14 6.03 -20.25 32.00
N GLN A 15 6.92 -21.23 32.13
CA GLN A 15 7.55 -21.90 31.00
C GLN A 15 6.52 -22.61 30.10
N ARG A 16 5.57 -23.33 30.69
CA ARG A 16 4.49 -24.00 29.97
C ARG A 16 3.57 -23.01 29.24
N LEU A 17 3.27 -21.85 29.85
CA LEU A 17 2.48 -20.78 29.20
C LEU A 17 3.22 -20.18 28.02
N LEU A 18 4.54 -19.95 28.16
CA LEU A 18 5.36 -19.41 27.06
C LEU A 18 5.50 -20.39 25.90
N GLU A 19 5.74 -21.68 26.18
CA GLU A 19 5.79 -22.70 25.12
C GLU A 19 4.50 -22.75 24.33
N LYS A 20 3.35 -22.82 24.99
CA LYS A 20 2.03 -22.79 24.33
C LYS A 20 1.75 -21.48 23.61
N SER A 21 2.21 -20.36 24.14
CA SER A 21 2.11 -19.06 23.50
C SER A 21 2.86 -19.03 22.17
N LYS A 22 4.10 -19.51 22.16
CA LYS A 22 4.95 -19.61 20.96
C LYS A 22 4.34 -20.53 19.90
N GLU A 23 3.84 -21.71 20.32
CA GLU A 23 3.14 -22.63 19.42
C GLU A 23 1.90 -22.00 18.78
N ALA A 24 1.08 -21.29 19.58
CA ALA A 24 -0.09 -20.58 19.09
C ALA A 24 0.30 -19.45 18.13
N PHE A 25 1.40 -18.75 18.38
CA PHE A 25 1.92 -17.71 17.49
C PHE A 25 2.36 -18.26 16.13
N ILE A 26 3.14 -19.35 16.14
CA ILE A 26 3.56 -20.03 14.90
C ILE A 26 2.34 -20.48 14.10
N LEU A 27 1.36 -21.10 14.77
CA LEU A 27 0.14 -21.56 14.11
C LEU A 27 -0.66 -20.41 13.51
N ALA A 28 -0.71 -19.25 14.17
CA ALA A 28 -1.35 -18.05 13.64
C ALA A 28 -0.71 -17.61 12.31
N LEU A 29 0.64 -17.58 12.24
CA LEU A 29 1.38 -17.22 11.03
C LEU A 29 1.22 -18.26 9.93
N GLU A 30 1.31 -19.55 10.24
CA GLU A 30 1.12 -20.62 9.29
C GLU A 30 -0.26 -20.56 8.63
N LEU A 31 -1.32 -20.35 9.40
CA LEU A 31 -2.68 -20.26 8.88
C LEU A 31 -2.88 -19.01 8.04
N TYR A 32 -2.30 -17.88 8.44
CA TYR A 32 -2.40 -16.64 7.66
C TYR A 32 -1.74 -16.75 6.28
N ASN A 33 -0.58 -17.41 6.23
CA ASN A 33 0.22 -17.52 5.01
C ASN A 33 -0.21 -18.66 4.07
N ARG A 34 -1.28 -19.40 4.39
CA ARG A 34 -1.79 -20.46 3.52
C ARG A 34 -2.75 -19.91 2.46
N PRO A 35 -2.35 -19.80 1.19
CA PRO A 35 -3.17 -19.18 0.14
C PRO A 35 -4.44 -19.98 -0.19
N THR A 36 -4.48 -21.27 0.17
CA THR A 36 -5.64 -22.14 -0.04
C THR A 36 -6.73 -22.00 1.02
N LEU A 37 -6.44 -21.37 2.15
CA LEU A 37 -7.39 -21.15 3.23
C LEU A 37 -8.11 -19.83 3.00
N LYS A 38 -9.43 -19.88 2.74
CA LYS A 38 -10.25 -18.65 2.69
C LYS A 38 -10.47 -18.03 4.08
N TYR A 39 -10.42 -18.84 5.12
CA TYR A 39 -10.64 -18.45 6.53
C TYR A 39 -9.32 -18.16 7.25
N HIS A 40 -8.33 -17.59 6.55
CA HIS A 40 -6.98 -17.42 7.09
C HIS A 40 -6.84 -16.23 8.05
N ALA A 41 -7.47 -15.08 7.77
CA ALA A 41 -7.41 -13.93 8.66
C ALA A 41 -8.12 -14.18 10.00
N GLU A 42 -9.27 -14.83 9.95
CA GLU A 42 -10.04 -15.22 11.13
C GLU A 42 -9.27 -16.22 11.98
N SER A 43 -8.76 -17.29 11.36
CA SER A 43 -7.96 -18.30 12.05
C SER A 43 -6.72 -17.68 12.69
N CYS A 44 -6.01 -16.82 11.96
CA CYS A 44 -4.89 -16.05 12.47
C CYS A 44 -5.29 -15.25 13.72
N SER A 45 -6.41 -14.52 13.67
CA SER A 45 -6.87 -13.70 14.78
C SER A 45 -7.14 -14.51 16.05
N ILE A 46 -7.70 -15.72 15.91
CA ILE A 46 -7.98 -16.62 17.03
C ILE A 46 -6.68 -17.05 17.71
N PHE A 47 -5.75 -17.60 16.94
CA PHE A 47 -4.50 -18.09 17.48
C PHE A 47 -3.55 -16.98 17.93
N LEU A 48 -3.56 -15.84 17.27
CA LEU A 48 -2.79 -14.67 17.69
C LEU A 48 -3.31 -14.11 19.03
N CYS A 49 -4.63 -14.02 19.22
CA CYS A 49 -5.22 -13.68 20.52
C CYS A 49 -4.83 -14.68 21.61
N ASN A 50 -4.82 -15.99 21.30
CA ASN A 50 -4.40 -17.01 22.26
C ASN A 50 -2.91 -16.88 22.62
N ALA A 51 -2.06 -16.64 21.63
CA ALA A 51 -0.64 -16.39 21.83
C ALA A 51 -0.41 -15.21 22.79
N TRP A 52 -1.04 -14.07 22.51
CA TRP A 52 -0.98 -12.90 23.38
C TRP A 52 -1.48 -13.17 24.80
N GLU A 53 -2.62 -13.86 24.94
CA GLU A 53 -3.20 -14.16 26.23
C GLU A 53 -2.24 -14.99 27.10
N LEU A 54 -1.66 -16.03 26.52
CA LEU A 54 -0.74 -16.92 27.22
C LEU A 54 0.56 -16.22 27.60
N MET A 55 1.14 -15.40 26.70
CA MET A 55 2.34 -14.61 26.98
C MET A 55 2.11 -13.62 28.12
N LEU A 56 1.00 -12.88 28.09
CA LEU A 56 0.69 -11.90 29.12
C LEU A 56 0.35 -12.55 30.47
N LYS A 57 -0.30 -13.73 30.45
CA LYS A 57 -0.50 -14.53 31.68
C LYS A 57 0.82 -15.02 32.26
N ALA A 58 1.75 -15.49 31.42
CA ALA A 58 3.08 -15.85 31.85
C ALA A 58 3.79 -14.70 32.57
N TYR A 59 3.70 -13.48 32.00
CA TYR A 59 4.24 -12.28 32.61
C TYR A 59 3.57 -11.95 33.98
N LEU A 60 2.23 -12.02 34.04
CA LEU A 60 1.51 -11.78 35.30
C LEU A 60 1.86 -12.78 36.38
N VAL A 61 2.03 -14.07 36.04
CA VAL A 61 2.48 -15.10 36.97
C VAL A 61 3.90 -14.82 37.49
N LYS A 62 4.80 -14.44 36.57
CA LYS A 62 6.18 -14.09 36.91
C LYS A 62 6.27 -12.91 37.88
N GLU A 63 5.48 -11.86 37.64
CA GLU A 63 5.53 -10.60 38.40
C GLU A 63 4.68 -10.64 39.70
N ARG A 64 3.56 -11.36 39.71
CA ARG A 64 2.54 -11.26 40.76
C ARG A 64 2.06 -12.60 41.31
N GLY A 65 2.64 -13.70 40.85
CA GLY A 65 2.26 -15.06 41.27
C GLY A 65 1.03 -15.61 40.53
N VAL A 66 0.76 -16.88 40.72
CA VAL A 66 -0.25 -17.67 39.98
C VAL A 66 -1.68 -17.11 40.16
N ASP A 67 -2.00 -16.58 41.32
CA ASP A 67 -3.35 -16.04 41.59
C ASP A 67 -3.69 -14.83 40.74
N ALA A 68 -2.70 -14.12 40.21
CA ALA A 68 -2.89 -12.93 39.39
C ALA A 68 -3.65 -13.18 38.07
N ILE A 69 -3.65 -14.43 37.61
CA ILE A 69 -4.32 -14.84 36.36
C ILE A 69 -5.73 -15.41 36.58
N TYR A 70 -6.24 -15.42 37.80
CA TYR A 70 -7.61 -15.85 38.10
C TYR A 70 -8.50 -14.66 38.43
N TYR A 71 -9.80 -14.82 38.19
CA TYR A 71 -10.80 -13.87 38.68
C TYR A 71 -10.97 -14.04 40.20
N SER A 72 -11.15 -12.93 40.89
CA SER A 72 -11.36 -12.90 42.36
C SER A 72 -12.76 -13.32 42.82
N ASP A 73 -13.62 -13.70 41.88
CA ASP A 73 -15.03 -14.08 42.11
C ASP A 73 -15.20 -15.52 42.57
N GLY A 74 -14.13 -16.27 42.79
CA GLY A 74 -14.16 -17.66 43.18
C GLY A 74 -14.57 -18.67 42.12
N SER A 75 -14.74 -18.20 40.86
CA SER A 75 -15.15 -19.04 39.71
C SER A 75 -14.10 -20.08 39.26
N GLY A 76 -12.86 -19.93 39.71
CA GLY A 76 -11.72 -20.70 39.20
C GLY A 76 -11.38 -20.44 37.74
N LYS A 77 -11.99 -19.46 37.11
CA LYS A 77 -11.74 -19.06 35.71
C LYS A 77 -10.53 -18.13 35.64
N THR A 78 -9.73 -18.31 34.58
CA THR A 78 -8.62 -17.40 34.30
C THR A 78 -9.14 -16.16 33.60
N ILE A 79 -8.47 -15.01 33.79
CA ILE A 79 -8.80 -13.73 33.22
C ILE A 79 -8.67 -13.77 31.68
N ALA A 80 -9.51 -13.04 30.97
CA ALA A 80 -9.49 -12.92 29.52
C ALA A 80 -8.34 -12.03 29.03
N LEU A 81 -7.96 -12.16 27.76
CA LEU A 81 -6.93 -11.34 27.12
C LEU A 81 -7.16 -9.82 27.34
N ALA A 82 -8.40 -9.33 27.20
CA ALA A 82 -8.72 -7.93 27.42
C ALA A 82 -8.38 -7.44 28.84
N ASP A 83 -8.53 -8.30 29.84
CA ASP A 83 -8.20 -7.98 31.21
C ASP A 83 -6.70 -8.08 31.50
N CYS A 84 -6.00 -9.01 30.84
CA CYS A 84 -4.52 -9.06 30.86
C CYS A 84 -3.93 -7.75 30.32
N LEU A 85 -4.45 -7.28 29.16
CA LEU A 85 -4.02 -6.03 28.54
C LEU A 85 -4.22 -4.82 29.47
N LYS A 86 -5.37 -4.71 30.13
CA LYS A 86 -5.66 -3.60 31.07
C LYS A 86 -4.72 -3.63 32.29
N LYS A 87 -4.39 -4.83 32.79
CA LYS A 87 -3.50 -4.97 33.97
C LYS A 87 -2.05 -4.60 33.67
N ILE A 88 -1.59 -4.81 32.44
CA ILE A 88 -0.18 -4.61 32.04
C ILE A 88 0.01 -3.24 31.36
N PHE A 89 -0.85 -2.90 30.40
CA PHE A 89 -0.81 -1.65 29.66
C PHE A 89 -1.93 -0.72 30.16
N THR A 90 -1.64 0.15 31.10
CA THR A 90 -2.64 0.97 31.80
C THR A 90 -3.17 2.15 30.98
N ASN A 91 -2.41 2.60 29.95
CA ASN A 91 -2.81 3.70 29.10
C ASN A 91 -3.80 3.23 28.01
N ASP A 92 -5.04 3.73 28.06
CA ASP A 92 -6.08 3.38 27.07
C ASP A 92 -5.76 3.82 25.62
N LYS A 93 -4.90 4.83 25.47
CA LYS A 93 -4.45 5.36 24.19
C LYS A 93 -3.16 4.69 23.69
N ASP A 94 -2.64 3.72 24.40
CA ASP A 94 -1.46 2.96 23.97
C ASP A 94 -1.74 2.28 22.61
N PRO A 95 -0.93 2.51 21.59
CA PRO A 95 -1.10 1.94 20.25
C PRO A 95 -1.23 0.41 20.27
N LEU A 96 -0.52 -0.27 21.16
CA LEU A 96 -0.62 -1.73 21.33
C LEU A 96 -2.02 -2.11 21.86
N ARG A 97 -2.55 -1.39 22.85
CA ARG A 97 -3.91 -1.64 23.37
C ARG A 97 -4.96 -1.41 22.31
N VAL A 98 -4.85 -0.32 21.52
CA VAL A 98 -5.74 -0.02 20.40
C VAL A 98 -5.67 -1.14 19.36
N ASN A 99 -4.46 -1.57 18.99
CA ASN A 99 -4.25 -2.68 18.08
C ASN A 99 -4.94 -3.97 18.55
N MET A 100 -4.67 -4.38 19.78
CA MET A 100 -5.23 -5.62 20.33
C MET A 100 -6.73 -5.55 20.53
N ALA A 101 -7.29 -4.38 20.88
CA ALA A 101 -8.73 -4.19 21.01
C ALA A 101 -9.44 -4.45 19.67
N GLU A 102 -8.87 -3.98 18.55
CA GLU A 102 -9.44 -4.24 17.22
C GLU A 102 -9.35 -5.72 16.82
N ILE A 103 -8.26 -6.40 17.12
CA ILE A 103 -8.11 -7.83 16.85
C ILE A 103 -9.08 -8.65 17.68
N ILE A 104 -9.23 -8.35 18.97
CA ILE A 104 -10.23 -8.99 19.85
C ILE A 104 -11.64 -8.75 19.32
N ARG A 105 -11.94 -7.52 18.90
CA ARG A 105 -13.24 -7.18 18.30
C ARG A 105 -13.49 -7.98 17.02
N PHE A 106 -12.50 -8.07 16.14
CA PHE A 106 -12.57 -8.85 14.90
C PHE A 106 -12.81 -10.33 15.21
N ARG A 107 -12.02 -10.95 16.10
CA ARG A 107 -12.21 -12.34 16.53
C ARG A 107 -13.64 -12.60 17.03
N ASN A 108 -14.20 -11.68 17.81
CA ASN A 108 -15.54 -11.86 18.40
C ASN A 108 -16.69 -11.69 17.41
N ILE A 109 -16.50 -10.90 16.33
CA ILE A 109 -17.50 -10.64 15.29
C ILE A 109 -17.55 -11.75 14.23
N ASN A 110 -16.43 -12.40 13.98
CA ASN A 110 -16.25 -13.34 12.87
C ASN A 110 -17.11 -14.60 12.90
N THR A 111 -17.77 -14.89 14.00
CA THR A 111 -18.72 -16.00 14.06
C THR A 111 -19.97 -15.78 13.22
N HIS A 112 -20.26 -14.56 12.75
CA HIS A 112 -21.55 -14.22 12.14
C HIS A 112 -21.54 -13.36 10.88
N PHE A 113 -20.41 -12.80 10.45
CA PHE A 113 -20.40 -11.87 9.30
C PHE A 113 -19.04 -11.84 8.61
N ILE A 114 -18.94 -12.45 7.43
CA ILE A 114 -17.69 -12.52 6.67
C ILE A 114 -17.91 -11.91 5.30
N THR A 115 -17.11 -10.88 4.97
CA THR A 115 -16.93 -10.40 3.61
C THR A 115 -15.43 -10.44 3.30
N ASP A 116 -15.07 -10.84 2.09
CA ASP A 116 -13.66 -10.92 1.62
C ASP A 116 -12.91 -9.59 1.80
N GLU A 117 -13.62 -8.48 1.83
CA GLU A 117 -13.06 -7.14 2.03
C GLU A 117 -12.66 -6.84 3.49
N TYR A 118 -13.18 -7.59 4.45
CA TYR A 118 -12.84 -7.40 5.86
C TYR A 118 -11.37 -7.66 6.14
N GLU A 119 -10.78 -8.61 5.43
CA GLU A 119 -9.37 -8.96 5.53
C GLU A 119 -8.45 -7.79 5.20
N ILE A 120 -8.81 -6.98 4.19
CA ILE A 120 -8.01 -5.83 3.77
C ILE A 120 -7.90 -4.79 4.89
N PHE A 121 -8.93 -4.66 5.71
CA PHE A 121 -8.96 -3.70 6.82
C PHE A 121 -8.29 -4.23 8.07
N ILE A 122 -8.41 -5.53 8.35
CA ILE A 122 -7.81 -6.14 9.54
C ILE A 122 -6.34 -6.50 9.35
N GLY A 123 -5.91 -6.76 8.11
CA GLY A 123 -4.54 -7.13 7.78
C GLY A 123 -3.47 -6.23 8.41
N PRO A 124 -3.57 -4.88 8.29
CA PRO A 124 -2.64 -3.96 8.94
C PRO A 124 -2.55 -4.10 10.47
N PHE A 125 -3.66 -4.43 11.14
CA PHE A 125 -3.68 -4.67 12.59
C PHE A 125 -3.05 -6.01 12.94
N LEU A 126 -3.35 -7.07 12.18
CA LEU A 126 -2.72 -8.38 12.36
C LEU A 126 -1.20 -8.29 12.18
N GLN A 127 -0.75 -7.62 11.12
CA GLN A 127 0.67 -7.40 10.85
C GLN A 127 1.35 -6.66 12.00
N LYS A 128 0.75 -5.56 12.48
CA LYS A 128 1.31 -4.81 13.61
C LYS A 128 1.32 -5.63 14.89
N SER A 129 0.29 -6.46 15.14
CA SER A 129 0.23 -7.32 16.31
C SER A 129 1.31 -8.40 16.29
N VAL A 130 1.63 -8.97 15.13
CA VAL A 130 2.75 -9.93 14.96
C VAL A 130 4.07 -9.27 15.36
N MET A 131 4.33 -8.05 14.88
CA MET A 131 5.54 -7.30 15.24
C MET A 131 5.58 -6.99 16.74
N ASN A 132 4.48 -6.46 17.28
CA ASN A 132 4.38 -6.13 18.69
C ASN A 132 4.55 -7.38 19.58
N TYR A 133 4.06 -8.55 19.14
CA TYR A 133 4.25 -9.80 19.87
C TYR A 133 5.73 -10.16 19.98
N ALA A 134 6.48 -10.09 18.87
CA ALA A 134 7.91 -10.37 18.85
C ALA A 134 8.68 -9.40 19.78
N ASP A 135 8.38 -8.11 19.71
CA ASP A 135 9.01 -7.09 20.55
C ASP A 135 8.70 -7.33 22.05
N LYS A 136 7.44 -7.66 22.39
CA LYS A 136 7.02 -7.86 23.76
C LYS A 136 7.47 -9.20 24.34
N LEU A 137 7.60 -10.25 23.54
CA LEU A 137 8.18 -11.52 23.96
C LEU A 137 9.64 -11.31 24.42
N LEU A 138 10.39 -10.55 23.63
CA LEU A 138 11.77 -10.20 23.99
C LEU A 138 11.83 -9.29 25.23
N GLU A 139 11.00 -8.25 25.29
CA GLU A 139 11.00 -7.26 26.38
C GLU A 139 10.59 -7.91 27.72
N LEU A 140 9.50 -8.71 27.75
CA LEU A 140 8.93 -9.23 28.98
C LEU A 140 9.58 -10.54 29.45
N HIS A 141 10.08 -11.34 28.50
CA HIS A 141 10.56 -12.70 28.81
C HIS A 141 12.01 -12.96 28.38
N GLY A 142 12.63 -12.06 27.60
CA GLY A 142 13.99 -12.22 27.08
C GLY A 142 14.12 -13.26 25.98
N GLU A 143 13.01 -13.69 25.39
CA GLU A 143 12.98 -14.70 24.33
C GLU A 143 12.77 -14.09 22.95
N SER A 144 13.45 -14.61 21.94
CA SER A 144 13.35 -14.14 20.56
C SER A 144 12.49 -15.06 19.71
N VAL A 145 11.63 -14.46 18.87
CA VAL A 145 10.85 -15.20 17.87
C VAL A 145 11.71 -15.70 16.72
N SER A 146 12.89 -15.09 16.47
CA SER A 146 13.77 -15.47 15.38
C SER A 146 14.35 -16.89 15.52
N GLU A 147 14.35 -17.47 16.72
CA GLU A 147 14.73 -18.85 16.94
C GLU A 147 13.64 -19.85 16.52
N LEU A 148 12.40 -19.37 16.39
CA LEU A 148 11.23 -20.20 16.12
C LEU A 148 10.80 -20.16 14.65
N ILE A 149 11.10 -19.08 13.97
CA ILE A 149 10.65 -18.83 12.60
C ILE A 149 11.88 -18.72 11.70
N PRO A 150 11.99 -19.55 10.64
CA PRO A 150 13.05 -19.41 9.65
C PRO A 150 13.11 -18.01 9.07
N GLU A 151 14.30 -17.46 8.84
CA GLU A 151 14.53 -16.09 8.31
C GLU A 151 13.81 -15.81 6.98
N ASN A 152 13.52 -16.85 6.21
CA ASN A 152 12.79 -16.77 4.95
C ASN A 152 11.27 -16.91 5.08
N HIS A 153 10.73 -17.02 6.30
CA HIS A 153 9.28 -17.07 6.55
C HIS A 153 8.70 -15.66 6.71
N LEU A 154 8.79 -14.87 5.63
CA LEU A 154 8.23 -13.52 5.61
C LEU A 154 6.71 -13.58 5.44
N THR A 155 5.98 -12.97 6.37
CA THR A 155 4.57 -12.60 6.20
C THR A 155 4.49 -11.46 5.19
N LEU A 156 4.38 -11.78 3.91
CA LEU A 156 4.09 -10.79 2.86
C LEU A 156 2.61 -10.45 2.92
N ALA A 157 2.27 -9.33 3.56
CA ALA A 157 0.99 -8.67 3.33
C ALA A 157 1.02 -8.04 1.93
N VAL A 158 0.65 -8.81 0.90
CA VAL A 158 0.47 -8.26 -0.45
C VAL A 158 -0.76 -7.36 -0.42
N ARG A 159 -0.54 -6.06 -0.53
CA ARG A 159 -1.61 -5.09 -0.62
C ARG A 159 -2.35 -5.29 -1.95
N ARG A 160 -3.57 -5.80 -1.91
CA ARG A 160 -4.52 -5.58 -3.00
C ARG A 160 -4.80 -4.08 -3.02
N GLY A 161 -4.76 -3.46 -4.21
CA GLY A 161 -4.91 -2.01 -4.39
C GLY A 161 -6.09 -1.44 -3.58
N ALA A 162 -6.01 -0.16 -3.22
CA ALA A 162 -7.03 0.50 -2.44
C ALA A 162 -8.41 0.28 -3.09
N ILE A 163 -9.32 -0.37 -2.36
CA ILE A 163 -10.68 -0.58 -2.87
C ILE A 163 -11.35 0.79 -2.94
N ASP A 164 -11.85 1.12 -4.11
CA ASP A 164 -12.62 2.35 -4.34
C ASP A 164 -13.85 2.34 -3.41
N PRO A 165 -14.09 3.42 -2.63
CA PRO A 165 -15.29 3.56 -1.82
C PRO A 165 -16.59 3.33 -2.58
N ASP A 166 -16.64 3.69 -3.86
CA ASP A 166 -17.83 3.54 -4.68
C ASP A 166 -18.09 2.07 -5.06
N VAL A 167 -17.04 1.26 -5.19
CA VAL A 167 -17.17 -0.19 -5.36
C VAL A 167 -17.78 -0.84 -4.12
N ILE A 168 -17.37 -0.40 -2.90
CA ILE A 168 -17.94 -0.88 -1.64
C ILE A 168 -19.43 -0.52 -1.57
N ARG A 169 -19.79 0.74 -1.90
CA ARG A 169 -21.18 1.22 -1.90
C ARG A 169 -22.06 0.50 -2.92
N ALA A 170 -21.48 0.13 -4.07
CA ALA A 170 -22.22 -0.58 -5.13
C ALA A 170 -22.42 -2.06 -4.82
N LYS A 171 -21.50 -2.70 -4.07
CA LYS A 171 -21.49 -4.14 -3.81
C LYS A 171 -22.30 -4.55 -2.57
N TYR A 172 -22.39 -3.67 -1.57
CA TYR A 172 -22.98 -3.99 -0.27
C TYR A 172 -24.17 -3.13 0.08
N GLU A 173 -25.06 -3.69 0.91
CA GLU A 173 -26.16 -2.95 1.53
C GLU A 173 -25.62 -1.70 2.26
N PRO A 174 -26.38 -0.58 2.27
CA PRO A 174 -25.88 0.72 2.77
C PRO A 174 -25.28 0.67 4.18
N HIS A 175 -25.88 -0.09 5.11
CA HIS A 175 -25.39 -0.22 6.48
C HIS A 175 -24.06 -1.00 6.57
N VAL A 176 -23.85 -2.00 5.69
CA VAL A 176 -22.62 -2.78 5.60
C VAL A 176 -21.52 -1.93 4.96
N ALA A 177 -21.85 -1.26 3.86
CA ALA A 177 -20.93 -0.37 3.15
C ALA A 177 -20.40 0.74 4.07
N GLU A 178 -21.29 1.38 4.85
CA GLU A 178 -20.89 2.42 5.80
C GLU A 178 -19.97 1.88 6.89
N LYS A 179 -20.25 0.68 7.41
CA LYS A 179 -19.40 0.03 8.41
C LYS A 179 -18.00 -0.27 7.86
N LEU A 180 -17.90 -0.79 6.64
CA LEU A 180 -16.62 -1.07 5.98
C LEU A 180 -15.82 0.21 5.71
N LEU A 181 -16.48 1.29 5.28
CA LEU A 181 -15.83 2.58 5.04
C LEU A 181 -15.32 3.22 6.34
N LYS A 182 -16.07 3.12 7.44
CA LYS A 182 -15.61 3.57 8.77
C LYS A 182 -14.39 2.79 9.24
N MET A 183 -14.37 1.47 9.03
CA MET A 183 -13.21 0.64 9.36
C MET A 183 -11.97 1.00 8.54
N ARG A 184 -12.16 1.27 7.24
CA ARG A 184 -11.08 1.74 6.37
C ARG A 184 -10.46 3.04 6.91
N GLN A 185 -11.32 4.03 7.24
CA GLN A 185 -10.85 5.29 7.79
C GLN A 185 -10.11 5.08 9.10
N PHE A 186 -10.66 4.27 10.00
CA PHE A 186 -10.04 3.95 11.27
C PHE A 186 -8.67 3.27 11.09
N ALA A 187 -8.53 2.32 10.14
CA ALA A 187 -7.25 1.67 9.84
C ALA A 187 -6.21 2.66 9.31
N ALA A 188 -6.63 3.62 8.47
CA ALA A 188 -5.76 4.67 7.96
C ALA A 188 -5.30 5.62 9.09
N ASP A 189 -6.22 6.03 9.96
CA ASP A 189 -5.92 6.90 11.10
C ASP A 189 -5.00 6.18 12.12
N ALA A 190 -5.23 4.88 12.34
CA ALA A 190 -4.43 4.06 13.25
C ALA A 190 -3.01 3.77 12.72
N ALA A 191 -2.79 3.88 11.41
CA ALA A 191 -1.47 3.77 10.79
C ALA A 191 -0.69 5.09 10.79
N GLY A 192 -1.35 6.21 11.12
CA GLY A 192 -0.71 7.51 11.25
C GLY A 192 0.34 7.51 12.38
N THR A 193 1.45 8.19 12.16
CA THR A 193 2.53 8.34 13.14
C THR A 193 2.16 9.40 14.19
N GLY A 194 1.48 8.98 15.25
CA GLY A 194 1.41 9.77 16.47
C GLY A 194 2.66 9.59 17.33
N GLU A 195 2.90 10.46 18.31
CA GLU A 195 4.06 10.43 19.23
C GLU A 195 4.21 9.11 20.03
N GLY A 196 3.24 8.19 19.95
CA GLY A 196 3.24 6.90 20.65
C GLY A 196 3.39 5.66 19.75
N GLY A 197 3.66 5.82 18.45
CA GLY A 197 3.71 4.72 17.49
C GLY A 197 2.36 4.41 16.83
N ALA A 198 2.36 3.50 15.86
CA ALA A 198 1.18 3.14 15.08
C ALA A 198 0.48 1.87 15.62
N ALA A 199 -0.85 1.90 15.65
CA ALA A 199 -1.67 0.73 16.01
C ALA A 199 -1.91 -0.23 14.82
N ALA A 200 -1.64 0.22 13.58
CA ALA A 200 -1.70 -0.58 12.37
C ALA A 200 -0.43 -0.40 11.54
N ALA A 201 0.05 -1.47 10.89
CA ALA A 201 1.20 -1.41 9.99
C ALA A 201 0.72 -1.38 8.55
N ILE A 202 1.00 -0.28 7.83
CA ILE A 202 0.74 -0.14 6.40
C ILE A 202 2.09 0.07 5.71
N TYR A 203 2.47 -0.86 4.82
CA TYR A 203 3.67 -0.74 4.01
C TYR A 203 3.29 -0.26 2.61
N GLU A 204 3.86 0.87 2.20
CA GLU A 204 3.72 1.38 0.84
C GLU A 204 5.01 1.14 0.07
N THR A 205 4.91 0.36 -1.00
CA THR A 205 6.02 0.16 -1.92
C THR A 205 5.79 1.03 -3.16
N ASN A 206 6.62 2.05 -3.32
CA ASN A 206 6.60 2.91 -4.50
C ASN A 206 7.58 2.37 -5.54
N LEU A 207 7.06 1.85 -6.66
CA LEU A 207 7.89 1.40 -7.78
C LEU A 207 8.19 2.58 -8.69
N ARG A 208 9.47 2.93 -8.82
CA ARG A 208 9.94 3.96 -9.73
C ARG A 208 10.71 3.31 -10.88
N ILE A 209 10.27 3.54 -12.12
CA ILE A 209 11.00 3.08 -13.30
C ILE A 209 12.22 3.98 -13.51
N VAL A 210 13.41 3.41 -13.45
CA VAL A 210 14.69 4.10 -13.69
C VAL A 210 15.29 3.67 -15.03
N LYS A 211 16.02 4.57 -15.68
CA LYS A 211 16.60 4.29 -17.01
C LYS A 211 17.86 3.40 -16.98
N LYS A 212 18.51 3.30 -15.81
CA LYS A 212 19.76 2.54 -15.66
C LYS A 212 19.60 1.53 -14.54
N SER A 213 19.98 0.28 -14.81
CA SER A 213 19.91 -0.83 -13.85
C SER A 213 20.68 -0.56 -12.54
N LYS A 214 21.81 0.18 -12.61
CA LYS A 214 22.60 0.55 -11.42
C LYS A 214 21.92 1.54 -10.46
N ASP A 215 20.84 2.19 -10.93
CA ASP A 215 20.04 3.15 -10.15
C ASP A 215 18.76 2.50 -9.60
N ALA A 216 18.62 1.17 -9.75
CA ALA A 216 17.48 0.38 -9.32
C ALA A 216 17.83 -0.47 -8.10
N ASP A 217 17.01 -0.38 -7.05
CA ASP A 217 17.12 -1.24 -5.87
C ASP A 217 16.61 -2.66 -6.15
N LEU A 218 15.69 -2.80 -7.12
CA LEU A 218 15.14 -4.07 -7.57
C LEU A 218 14.97 -4.07 -9.09
N ASN A 219 15.46 -5.12 -9.77
CA ASN A 219 15.24 -5.32 -11.19
C ASN A 219 14.04 -6.24 -11.41
N VAL A 220 13.03 -5.76 -12.13
CA VAL A 220 11.83 -6.52 -12.48
C VAL A 220 11.82 -6.75 -13.98
N TYR A 221 11.71 -8.01 -14.39
CA TYR A 221 11.53 -8.39 -15.80
C TYR A 221 10.04 -8.56 -16.10
N ILE A 222 9.61 -8.11 -17.27
CA ILE A 222 8.26 -8.35 -17.76
C ILE A 222 8.31 -9.70 -18.49
N ASP A 223 7.63 -10.68 -17.91
CA ASP A 223 7.41 -11.98 -18.52
C ASP A 223 5.98 -12.05 -19.05
N SER A 224 5.81 -12.33 -20.34
CA SER A 224 4.50 -12.46 -20.99
C SER A 224 3.73 -13.71 -20.56
N ASP A 225 4.45 -14.70 -20.02
CA ASP A 225 3.89 -16.02 -19.65
C ASP A 225 3.65 -16.16 -18.13
N ALA A 226 3.81 -15.07 -17.36
CA ALA A 226 3.58 -15.08 -15.92
C ALA A 226 2.08 -15.09 -15.57
N ASP A 227 1.68 -16.01 -14.70
CA ASP A 227 0.29 -16.16 -14.22
C ASP A 227 -0.19 -14.97 -13.34
N ALA A 228 0.71 -14.07 -12.94
CA ALA A 228 0.41 -12.89 -12.16
C ALA A 228 0.77 -11.61 -12.92
N GLY A 229 -0.25 -10.88 -13.37
CA GLY A 229 -0.07 -9.58 -14.02
C GLY A 229 0.16 -8.46 -13.02
N ILE A 230 1.22 -7.66 -13.20
CA ILE A 230 1.32 -6.35 -12.57
C ILE A 230 0.47 -5.40 -13.41
N ALA A 231 -0.69 -4.98 -12.90
CA ALA A 231 -1.44 -3.89 -13.50
C ALA A 231 -0.70 -2.57 -13.21
N ILE A 232 -0.07 -1.99 -14.24
CA ILE A 232 0.41 -0.61 -14.15
C ILE A 232 -0.84 0.28 -14.18
N VAL A 233 -1.35 0.65 -13.00
CA VAL A 233 -2.37 1.68 -12.89
C VAL A 233 -1.69 2.98 -13.26
N LYS A 234 -2.06 3.57 -14.41
CA LYS A 234 -1.71 4.95 -14.74
C LYS A 234 -2.21 5.84 -13.60
N ASP A 235 -1.29 6.37 -12.82
CA ASP A 235 -1.60 7.45 -11.90
C ASP A 235 -2.22 8.58 -12.74
N VAL A 236 -3.46 8.92 -12.45
CA VAL A 236 -4.15 10.05 -13.11
C VAL A 236 -3.51 11.30 -12.56
N ARG A 237 -2.33 11.62 -13.10
CA ARG A 237 -1.71 12.93 -12.84
C ARG A 237 -2.68 13.98 -13.32
N ASP A 238 -2.84 15.02 -12.51
CA ASP A 238 -3.59 16.22 -12.92
C ASP A 238 -3.25 16.55 -14.38
N ALA A 239 -4.28 16.62 -15.22
CA ALA A 239 -4.13 16.88 -16.66
C ALA A 239 -3.26 18.11 -16.94
N ALA A 240 -3.24 19.08 -16.01
CA ALA A 240 -2.36 20.26 -16.08
C ALA A 240 -0.87 19.91 -15.97
N SER A 241 -0.54 18.90 -15.16
CA SER A 241 0.84 18.42 -14.97
C SER A 241 1.34 17.59 -16.16
N TYR A 242 0.46 16.81 -16.78
CA TYR A 242 0.83 15.95 -17.90
C TYR A 242 0.86 16.70 -19.25
N TYR A 243 -0.03 17.72 -19.44
CA TYR A 243 -0.12 18.54 -20.64
C TYR A 243 0.17 20.02 -20.32
N PRO A 244 1.42 20.36 -19.94
CA PRO A 244 1.77 21.70 -19.45
C PRO A 244 1.80 22.77 -20.54
N TYR A 245 1.77 22.38 -21.81
CA TYR A 245 2.01 23.31 -22.92
C TYR A 245 0.71 23.71 -23.62
N THR A 246 0.39 24.98 -23.59
CA THR A 246 -0.52 25.58 -24.63
C THR A 246 0.19 25.56 -26.00
N LYS A 247 -0.53 25.69 -27.08
CA LYS A 247 0.07 25.73 -28.43
C LYS A 247 1.24 26.73 -28.53
N LYS A 248 1.11 27.91 -27.92
CA LYS A 248 2.17 28.94 -27.92
C LYS A 248 3.42 28.44 -27.13
N LEU A 249 3.21 27.83 -25.99
CA LEU A 249 4.30 27.31 -25.17
C LEU A 249 4.98 26.09 -25.81
N ALA A 250 4.21 25.21 -26.45
CA ALA A 250 4.75 24.07 -27.20
C ALA A 250 5.66 24.49 -28.35
N VAL A 251 5.22 25.48 -29.15
CA VAL A 251 6.05 26.07 -30.25
C VAL A 251 7.36 26.65 -29.66
N ASN A 252 7.28 27.38 -28.55
CA ASN A 252 8.48 27.96 -27.93
C ASN A 252 9.44 26.88 -27.43
N GLU A 253 8.90 25.81 -26.88
CA GLU A 253 9.73 24.70 -26.37
C GLU A 253 10.38 23.91 -27.52
N VAL A 254 9.68 23.72 -28.65
CA VAL A 254 10.27 23.16 -29.88
C VAL A 254 11.43 24.03 -30.36
N LEU A 255 11.24 25.34 -30.45
CA LEU A 255 12.30 26.26 -30.83
C LEU A 255 13.53 26.20 -29.91
N LYS A 256 13.29 26.15 -28.61
CA LYS A 256 14.37 26.06 -27.61
C LYS A 256 15.17 24.77 -27.76
N ARG A 257 14.50 23.65 -28.02
CA ARG A 257 15.17 22.35 -28.22
C ARG A 257 15.92 22.27 -29.54
N LEU A 258 15.36 22.83 -30.65
CA LEU A 258 16.07 22.94 -31.93
C LEU A 258 17.33 23.82 -31.80
N ALA A 259 17.25 24.93 -31.06
CA ALA A 259 18.42 25.78 -30.78
C ALA A 259 19.48 25.04 -29.98
N LYS A 260 19.08 24.27 -28.95
CA LYS A 260 20.01 23.47 -28.11
C LYS A 260 20.72 22.38 -28.93
N SER A 261 20.02 21.75 -29.90
CA SER A 261 20.58 20.73 -30.80
C SER A 261 21.26 21.32 -32.02
N LYS A 262 21.33 22.66 -32.14
CA LYS A 262 21.88 23.38 -33.34
C LYS A 262 21.24 22.94 -34.66
N THR A 263 19.99 22.48 -34.61
CA THR A 263 19.24 22.05 -35.81
C THR A 263 18.59 23.26 -36.49
N THR A 264 18.94 23.48 -37.76
CA THR A 264 18.33 24.51 -38.59
C THR A 264 17.35 23.86 -39.56
N ILE A 265 16.12 24.34 -39.61
CA ILE A 265 15.09 23.81 -40.51
C ILE A 265 14.97 24.67 -41.77
N TYR A 266 14.60 24.04 -42.87
CA TYR A 266 14.46 24.68 -44.17
C TYR A 266 13.04 24.46 -44.73
N HIS A 267 12.66 25.33 -45.62
CA HIS A 267 11.45 25.24 -46.43
C HIS A 267 11.73 25.83 -47.83
N ARG A 268 11.55 25.01 -48.87
CA ARG A 268 11.91 25.36 -50.24
C ARG A 268 13.37 25.83 -50.39
N GLY A 269 14.28 25.22 -49.68
CA GLY A 269 15.71 25.56 -49.67
C GLY A 269 16.10 26.78 -48.84
N GLU A 270 15.14 27.54 -48.30
CA GLU A 270 15.41 28.70 -47.44
C GLU A 270 15.34 28.36 -45.95
N LYS A 271 16.28 28.93 -45.18
CA LYS A 271 16.29 28.80 -43.73
C LYS A 271 15.04 29.40 -43.12
N ARG A 272 14.36 28.63 -42.26
CA ARG A 272 13.10 29.06 -41.64
C ARG A 272 13.08 28.81 -40.14
N ARG A 273 12.32 29.64 -39.42
CA ARG A 273 12.03 29.44 -38.00
C ARG A 273 10.70 28.71 -37.83
N PHE A 274 10.65 27.67 -36.98
CA PHE A 274 9.43 26.97 -36.65
C PHE A 274 8.38 27.89 -36.04
N ASN A 275 7.13 27.75 -36.45
CA ASN A 275 6.05 28.61 -36.01
C ASN A 275 4.74 27.87 -35.75
N LYS A 276 3.68 28.60 -35.35
CA LYS A 276 2.36 28.03 -35.05
C LYS A 276 1.70 27.30 -36.20
N TYR A 277 1.92 27.75 -37.42
CA TYR A 277 1.39 27.11 -38.60
C TYR A 277 2.07 25.77 -38.87
N ASP A 278 3.36 25.71 -38.69
CA ASP A 278 4.12 24.45 -38.80
C ASP A 278 3.66 23.46 -37.73
N PHE A 279 3.39 23.92 -36.51
CA PHE A 279 2.80 23.11 -35.46
C PHE A 279 1.42 22.54 -35.84
N ASP A 280 0.56 23.35 -36.50
CA ASP A 280 -0.74 22.88 -36.99
C ASP A 280 -0.62 21.83 -38.10
N LEU A 281 0.43 21.88 -38.91
CA LEU A 281 0.70 20.83 -39.90
C LEU A 281 0.98 19.49 -39.20
N PHE A 282 1.77 19.50 -38.13
CA PHE A 282 1.99 18.30 -37.36
C PHE A 282 0.70 17.77 -36.72
N ILE A 283 -0.12 18.64 -36.12
CA ILE A 283 -1.42 18.24 -35.56
C ILE A 283 -2.26 17.55 -36.63
N LYS A 284 -2.37 18.15 -37.82
CA LYS A 284 -3.23 17.66 -38.91
C LYS A 284 -2.70 16.34 -39.50
N VAL A 285 -1.40 16.27 -39.82
CA VAL A 285 -0.81 15.16 -40.57
C VAL A 285 -0.68 13.92 -39.67
N PHE A 286 -0.36 14.10 -38.39
CA PHE A 286 -0.15 13.00 -37.43
C PHE A 286 -1.32 12.83 -36.46
N GLN A 287 -2.41 13.54 -36.62
CA GLN A 287 -3.61 13.44 -35.80
C GLN A 287 -3.30 13.52 -34.29
N LEU A 288 -2.38 14.44 -33.91
CA LEU A 288 -1.87 14.49 -32.53
C LEU A 288 -2.96 14.78 -31.49
N ARG A 289 -4.12 15.25 -31.86
CA ARG A 289 -5.26 15.47 -30.96
C ARG A 289 -6.06 14.21 -30.68
N ASP A 290 -5.93 13.20 -31.52
CA ASP A 290 -6.67 11.95 -31.40
C ASP A 290 -5.89 10.92 -30.54
N ASP A 291 -4.68 11.30 -30.10
CA ASP A 291 -3.81 10.46 -29.27
C ASP A 291 -3.55 11.13 -27.91
N GLU A 292 -4.06 10.53 -26.85
CA GLU A 292 -3.92 10.99 -25.46
C GLU A 292 -2.46 11.16 -24.99
N ARG A 293 -1.50 10.55 -25.66
CA ARG A 293 -0.07 10.76 -25.35
C ARG A 293 0.40 12.16 -25.68
N TYR A 294 -0.24 12.83 -26.65
CA TYR A 294 0.23 14.09 -27.21
C TYR A 294 -0.62 15.28 -26.83
N ALA A 295 -1.92 15.14 -26.75
CA ALA A 295 -2.82 16.26 -26.54
C ALA A 295 -4.01 15.94 -25.65
N TYR A 296 -4.54 16.96 -25.00
CA TYR A 296 -5.71 16.88 -24.12
C TYR A 296 -6.60 18.10 -24.33
N ASP A 297 -7.90 17.87 -24.49
CA ASP A 297 -8.90 18.92 -24.57
C ASP A 297 -9.35 19.33 -23.16
N ARG A 298 -9.12 20.60 -22.80
CA ARG A 298 -9.52 21.19 -21.53
C ARG A 298 -10.89 21.87 -21.58
N SER A 299 -11.60 21.82 -22.71
CA SER A 299 -12.91 22.44 -22.76
C SER A 299 -13.87 21.80 -21.77
N THR A 300 -14.52 22.63 -20.99
CA THR A 300 -15.62 22.22 -20.10
C THR A 300 -16.89 22.03 -20.93
N ALA A 301 -17.73 21.06 -20.61
CA ALA A 301 -18.99 20.82 -21.31
C ALA A 301 -19.86 22.08 -21.23
N GLY A 302 -20.05 22.74 -22.40
CA GLY A 302 -20.82 23.98 -22.51
C GLY A 302 -20.03 25.20 -23.01
N GLU A 303 -18.70 25.12 -23.15
CA GLU A 303 -17.90 26.21 -23.76
C GLU A 303 -17.79 26.07 -25.28
N ASN A 304 -18.02 27.19 -26.02
CA ASN A 304 -17.94 27.25 -27.47
C ASN A 304 -16.51 27.25 -28.05
N ALA A 305 -15.46 27.14 -27.21
CA ALA A 305 -14.07 27.17 -27.61
C ALA A 305 -13.28 25.93 -27.11
N THR A 306 -12.74 25.16 -28.05
CA THR A 306 -11.85 24.02 -27.71
C THR A 306 -10.50 24.51 -27.20
N MET A 307 -10.12 24.12 -25.98
CA MET A 307 -8.89 24.54 -25.32
C MET A 307 -7.88 23.37 -25.23
N TRP A 308 -7.12 23.16 -26.28
CA TRP A 308 -6.13 22.11 -26.38
C TRP A 308 -4.82 22.43 -25.64
N THR A 309 -4.33 21.46 -24.84
CA THR A 309 -3.00 21.46 -24.25
C THR A 309 -2.20 20.25 -24.72
N TYR A 310 -0.87 20.36 -24.69
CA TYR A 310 0.02 19.38 -25.27
C TYR A 310 1.03 18.88 -24.25
N SER A 311 1.39 17.60 -24.38
CA SER A 311 2.36 16.94 -23.50
C SER A 311 3.81 17.24 -23.92
N GLN A 312 4.75 16.90 -23.04
CA GLN A 312 6.16 16.91 -23.38
C GLN A 312 6.49 15.95 -24.51
N GLN A 313 5.78 14.81 -24.59
CA GLN A 313 5.95 13.83 -25.65
C GLN A 313 5.60 14.38 -27.03
N ALA A 314 4.59 15.25 -27.12
CA ALA A 314 4.26 15.93 -28.37
C ALA A 314 5.41 16.81 -28.87
N VAL A 315 6.03 17.57 -27.96
CA VAL A 315 7.19 18.41 -28.29
C VAL A 315 8.38 17.54 -28.73
N GLU A 316 8.65 16.44 -28.02
CA GLU A 316 9.74 15.49 -28.36
C GLU A 316 9.52 14.82 -29.71
N PHE A 317 8.29 14.40 -29.99
CA PHE A 317 7.92 13.84 -31.28
C PHE A 317 8.20 14.82 -32.43
N ILE A 318 7.75 16.07 -32.29
CA ILE A 318 7.96 17.10 -33.31
C ILE A 318 9.44 17.41 -33.53
N VAL A 319 10.19 17.59 -32.41
CA VAL A 319 11.64 17.84 -32.49
C VAL A 319 12.38 16.67 -33.13
N GLY A 320 12.09 15.44 -32.74
CA GLY A 320 12.69 14.25 -33.32
C GLY A 320 12.40 14.08 -34.80
N TYR A 321 11.18 14.45 -35.26
CA TYR A 321 10.82 14.39 -36.65
C TYR A 321 11.57 15.46 -37.49
N LEU A 322 11.68 16.69 -36.97
CA LEU A 322 12.42 17.79 -37.60
C LEU A 322 13.93 17.52 -37.66
N GLN A 323 14.49 16.81 -36.67
CA GLN A 323 15.91 16.45 -36.64
C GLN A 323 16.28 15.34 -37.63
N LYS A 324 15.34 14.45 -37.95
CA LYS A 324 15.58 13.35 -38.91
C LYS A 324 15.74 13.87 -40.36
N ASP A 325 14.98 14.88 -40.75
CA ASP A 325 15.04 15.49 -42.06
C ASP A 325 14.80 17.01 -41.97
N PRO A 326 15.82 17.79 -41.58
CA PRO A 326 15.69 19.22 -41.39
C PRO A 326 15.39 20.00 -42.68
N GLU A 327 15.75 19.48 -43.85
CA GLU A 327 15.63 20.15 -45.14
C GLU A 327 14.31 19.85 -45.86
N GLY A 328 13.83 18.61 -45.79
CA GLY A 328 12.63 18.18 -46.54
C GLY A 328 11.37 18.01 -45.68
N CYS A 329 11.48 17.95 -44.38
CA CYS A 329 10.37 17.66 -43.47
C CYS A 329 9.14 18.56 -43.66
N LEU A 330 9.31 19.89 -43.66
CA LEU A 330 8.21 20.83 -43.79
C LEU A 330 7.53 20.78 -45.19
N ASP A 331 8.28 20.53 -46.24
CA ASP A 331 7.75 20.38 -47.59
C ASP A 331 6.98 19.06 -47.75
N ALA A 332 7.48 17.99 -47.13
CA ALA A 332 6.78 16.70 -47.06
C ALA A 332 5.46 16.79 -46.29
N LEU A 333 5.46 17.49 -45.15
CA LEU A 333 4.26 17.69 -44.34
C LEU A 333 3.19 18.52 -45.07
N LYS A 334 3.58 19.58 -45.80
CA LYS A 334 2.65 20.39 -46.61
C LYS A 334 2.00 19.57 -47.71
N ARG A 335 2.78 18.77 -48.43
CA ARG A 335 2.26 17.83 -49.44
C ARG A 335 1.25 16.86 -48.87
N LYS A 336 1.56 16.25 -47.71
CA LYS A 336 0.63 15.34 -47.02
C LYS A 336 -0.62 16.05 -46.49
N ALA A 337 -0.54 17.32 -46.12
CA ALA A 337 -1.67 18.10 -45.66
C ALA A 337 -2.58 18.61 -46.78
N GLY A 338 -2.23 18.35 -48.08
CA GLY A 338 -2.99 18.80 -49.25
C GLY A 338 -2.82 20.30 -49.57
N LYS A 339 -1.64 20.86 -49.29
CA LYS A 339 -1.28 22.27 -49.53
C LYS A 339 0.00 22.41 -50.29
#